data_974aa29ace7ebf7198a7c4c82c65f370
#
_entry.id   974aa29ace7ebf7198a7c4c82c65f370
#
_cell.length_a   1.000
_cell.length_b   1.000
_cell.length_c   1.000
_cell.angle_alpha   90.00
_cell.angle_beta   90.00
_cell.angle_gamma   90.00
#
_symmetry.space_group_name_H-M   'P 1'
#
loop_
_entity.id
_entity.type
_entity.pdbx_description
1 polymer ?
#
loop_
_entity_poly.entity_id
_entity_poly.type
_entity_poly.pdbx_seq_one_letter_code
_entity_poly.pdbx_strand_id
1 'polypeptide(L)'
;MKLPKEPPSSGVTPDSLYLRRREFIKNAALFAGTTTALGGALLYLASGGRADSPETPSQDRGTGGASAPDAGSAELAHTRGPFNTDEPMTPFKDVTTYNNFYEFGVDKSDPSENARVLRPRPWTITFSGEIAKPQTVDIDTLIKWFPLEERVYRMRCVEAWSMVIPWLGFPLGELIKRLEPTSRAKYVAFTTLLDAAQMPGQHRRILDWPYVEGLRIDEAANPLTLLAVGLYGKVLPNQNGAPIRLVTPWKYGFKGIKSIVRVQFTEKQPPTTWSLAGPSEYGFYANVNPEVDHPRWSQATERRIGEVRRRKTLPFNGYAEQVASLYSGMDLRKNF
;
A
#
# COMPACT_ATOMS: atom_id res chain seq x y z
N MET A 1 39.38 -30.66 3.77
CA MET A 1 38.41 -29.59 4.01
C MET A 1 37.27 -29.84 3.03
N LYS A 2 36.08 -30.30 3.51
CA LYS A 2 34.92 -30.57 2.62
C LYS A 2 34.19 -29.25 2.39
N LEU A 3 34.00 -28.87 1.13
CA LEU A 3 33.19 -27.73 0.74
C LEU A 3 31.74 -27.91 1.26
N PRO A 4 31.06 -26.86 1.72
CA PRO A 4 29.67 -26.95 2.13
C PRO A 4 28.79 -27.34 0.95
N LYS A 5 27.79 -28.20 1.19
CA LYS A 5 26.83 -28.62 0.17
C LYS A 5 26.04 -27.40 -0.32
N GLU A 6 25.91 -27.28 -1.64
CA GLU A 6 25.05 -26.28 -2.24
C GLU A 6 23.59 -26.39 -1.72
N PRO A 7 22.92 -25.26 -1.44
CA PRO A 7 21.52 -25.27 -1.04
C PRO A 7 20.64 -25.79 -2.19
N PRO A 8 19.51 -26.45 -1.87
CA PRO A 8 18.60 -26.96 -2.90
C PRO A 8 18.08 -25.83 -3.79
N SER A 9 17.89 -26.11 -5.07
CA SER A 9 17.50 -25.15 -6.12
C SER A 9 16.22 -24.34 -5.82
N SER A 10 15.36 -24.84 -4.93
CA SER A 10 14.17 -24.11 -4.42
C SER A 10 14.50 -22.95 -3.46
N GLY A 11 15.73 -22.87 -2.97
CA GLY A 11 16.21 -21.78 -2.09
C GLY A 11 17.02 -20.70 -2.83
N VAL A 12 17.25 -20.86 -4.15
CA VAL A 12 18.01 -19.92 -4.96
C VAL A 12 17.04 -19.02 -5.74
N THR A 13 17.17 -17.72 -5.58
CA THR A 13 16.38 -16.75 -6.37
C THR A 13 16.66 -16.95 -7.86
N PRO A 14 15.64 -17.07 -8.74
CA PRO A 14 15.84 -17.21 -10.18
C PRO A 14 16.75 -16.12 -10.77
N ASP A 15 17.66 -16.49 -11.67
CA ASP A 15 18.63 -15.57 -12.30
C ASP A 15 17.97 -14.35 -12.94
N SER A 16 16.76 -14.50 -13.48
CA SER A 16 15.99 -13.40 -14.07
C SER A 16 15.59 -12.33 -13.05
N LEU A 17 15.35 -12.71 -11.78
CA LEU A 17 15.08 -11.75 -10.69
C LEU A 17 16.39 -11.13 -10.20
N TYR A 18 17.48 -11.88 -10.18
CA TYR A 18 18.80 -11.39 -9.76
C TYR A 18 19.38 -10.37 -10.75
N LEU A 19 19.28 -10.60 -12.06
CA LEU A 19 19.76 -9.71 -13.11
C LEU A 19 18.97 -8.38 -13.14
N ARG A 20 17.66 -8.42 -12.92
CA ARG A 20 16.83 -7.20 -12.79
C ARG A 20 17.12 -6.39 -11.51
N ARG A 21 17.54 -7.05 -10.41
CA ARG A 21 18.04 -6.38 -9.21
C ARG A 21 19.25 -5.51 -9.49
N ARG A 22 20.14 -5.96 -10.38
CA ARG A 22 21.36 -5.22 -10.75
C ARG A 22 21.05 -3.96 -11.57
N GLU A 23 20.03 -3.99 -12.42
CA GLU A 23 19.53 -2.83 -13.14
C GLU A 23 18.82 -1.83 -12.20
N PHE A 24 18.05 -2.32 -11.26
CA PHE A 24 17.42 -1.49 -10.23
C PHE A 24 18.46 -0.77 -9.34
N ILE A 25 19.52 -1.45 -8.93
CA ILE A 25 20.61 -0.85 -8.14
C ILE A 25 21.42 0.15 -8.98
N LYS A 26 21.66 -0.12 -10.27
CA LYS A 26 22.33 0.82 -11.18
C LYS A 26 21.50 2.08 -11.42
N ASN A 27 20.21 1.95 -11.57
CA ASN A 27 19.30 3.08 -11.74
C ASN A 27 19.17 3.91 -10.44
N ALA A 28 19.17 3.29 -9.27
CA ALA A 28 19.20 3.98 -7.98
C ALA A 28 20.52 4.74 -7.73
N ALA A 29 21.65 4.19 -8.18
CA ALA A 29 22.95 4.86 -8.10
C ALA A 29 23.08 6.02 -9.11
N LEU A 30 22.48 5.91 -10.30
CA LEU A 30 22.39 7.00 -11.28
C LEU A 30 21.53 8.17 -10.76
N PHE A 31 20.45 7.88 -10.02
CA PHE A 31 19.59 8.91 -9.43
C PHE A 31 20.30 9.70 -8.32
N ALA A 32 21.19 9.09 -7.55
CA ALA A 32 22.01 9.79 -6.56
C ALA A 32 23.06 10.70 -7.20
N GLY A 33 23.53 10.38 -8.41
CA GLY A 33 24.53 11.17 -9.16
C GLY A 33 23.95 12.37 -9.93
N THR A 34 22.69 12.28 -10.37
CA THR A 34 22.06 13.35 -11.19
C THR A 34 21.50 14.51 -10.36
N THR A 35 21.17 14.30 -9.09
CA THR A 35 20.69 15.37 -8.19
C THR A 35 21.77 16.40 -7.84
N THR A 36 23.03 16.04 -7.90
CA THR A 36 24.16 16.99 -7.68
C THR A 36 24.53 17.80 -8.94
N ALA A 37 24.27 17.28 -10.13
CA ALA A 37 24.57 17.98 -11.39
C ALA A 37 23.47 18.95 -11.84
N LEU A 38 22.20 18.68 -11.55
CA LEU A 38 21.07 19.55 -11.90
C LEU A 38 20.86 20.72 -10.93
N GLY A 39 21.30 20.61 -9.68
CA GLY A 39 21.24 21.69 -8.69
C GLY A 39 22.15 22.87 -9.03
N GLY A 40 23.27 22.64 -9.72
CA GLY A 40 24.22 23.69 -10.16
C GLY A 40 23.76 24.45 -11.41
N ALA A 41 23.07 23.75 -12.32
CA ALA A 41 22.62 24.39 -13.59
C ALA A 41 21.38 25.29 -13.39
N LEU A 42 20.51 24.99 -12.44
CA LEU A 42 19.33 25.82 -12.14
C LEU A 42 19.67 27.13 -11.43
N LEU A 43 20.77 27.19 -10.66
CA LEU A 43 21.25 28.42 -10.04
C LEU A 43 21.92 29.39 -11.08
N TYR A 44 22.45 28.84 -12.15
CA TYR A 44 23.07 29.65 -13.22
C TYR A 44 22.04 30.29 -14.18
N LEU A 45 20.87 29.63 -14.35
CA LEU A 45 19.78 30.13 -15.22
C LEU A 45 18.83 31.10 -14.51
N ALA A 46 18.87 31.20 -13.17
CA ALA A 46 18.04 32.14 -12.41
C ALA A 46 18.59 33.55 -12.31
N SER A 47 19.80 33.82 -12.86
CA SER A 47 20.44 35.13 -12.86
C SER A 47 20.66 35.67 -14.26
N GLY A 48 19.59 36.13 -14.92
CA GLY A 48 19.72 37.10 -16.02
C GLY A 48 19.13 36.71 -17.36
N GLY A 49 18.15 37.46 -17.82
CA GLY A 49 17.74 37.51 -19.22
C GLY A 49 16.25 37.65 -19.47
N ARG A 50 15.76 38.88 -19.43
CA ARG A 50 14.46 39.25 -20.02
C ARG A 50 14.52 39.13 -21.55
N ALA A 51 13.52 38.48 -22.14
CA ALA A 51 13.13 38.74 -23.54
C ALA A 51 11.63 38.49 -23.69
N ASP A 52 10.94 39.52 -24.16
CA ASP A 52 9.52 39.55 -24.50
C ASP A 52 9.22 38.65 -25.71
N SER A 53 8.06 37.99 -25.70
CA SER A 53 7.50 37.37 -26.90
C SER A 53 5.96 37.44 -26.91
N PRO A 54 5.35 37.58 -28.10
CA PRO A 54 4.01 38.10 -28.25
C PRO A 54 2.91 37.03 -28.13
N GLU A 55 1.76 37.50 -27.68
CA GLU A 55 0.49 36.75 -27.59
C GLU A 55 -0.05 36.36 -28.97
N THR A 56 -0.56 35.13 -29.06
CA THR A 56 -1.42 34.71 -30.18
C THR A 56 -2.73 34.15 -29.59
N PRO A 57 -3.89 34.54 -30.12
CA PRO A 57 -5.18 34.21 -29.53
C PRO A 57 -5.60 32.76 -29.88
N SER A 58 -5.99 32.01 -28.87
CA SER A 58 -6.59 30.66 -29.01
C SER A 58 -8.09 30.75 -29.29
N GLN A 59 -8.50 30.13 -30.38
CA GLN A 59 -9.90 29.93 -30.75
C GLN A 59 -10.53 28.83 -29.84
N ASP A 60 -11.67 29.21 -29.30
CA ASP A 60 -12.67 28.39 -28.63
C ASP A 60 -13.25 27.35 -29.60
N ARG A 61 -13.21 26.05 -29.22
CA ARG A 61 -14.08 24.99 -29.74
C ARG A 61 -14.60 24.18 -28.58
N GLY A 62 -15.79 24.58 -28.15
CA GLY A 62 -16.60 23.78 -27.26
C GLY A 62 -17.01 22.45 -27.88
N THR A 63 -16.76 21.37 -27.14
CA THR A 63 -17.58 20.15 -27.20
C THR A 63 -17.68 19.63 -25.77
N GLY A 64 -18.90 19.74 -25.22
CA GLY A 64 -19.22 19.25 -23.89
C GLY A 64 -19.13 17.73 -23.82
N GLY A 65 -18.12 17.25 -23.12
CA GLY A 65 -18.06 15.93 -22.55
C GLY A 65 -18.06 16.12 -21.04
N ALA A 66 -19.12 15.69 -20.35
CA ALA A 66 -19.15 15.67 -18.89
C ALA A 66 -18.02 14.77 -18.41
N SER A 67 -16.90 15.36 -17.97
CA SER A 67 -15.86 14.65 -17.26
C SER A 67 -16.44 14.14 -15.94
N ALA A 68 -16.31 12.84 -15.70
CA ALA A 68 -16.59 12.26 -14.39
C ALA A 68 -15.84 13.05 -13.32
N PRO A 69 -16.43 13.30 -12.14
CA PRO A 69 -15.76 14.05 -11.07
C PRO A 69 -14.44 13.39 -10.74
N ASP A 70 -13.41 14.20 -10.59
CA ASP A 70 -12.05 13.79 -10.27
C ASP A 70 -12.06 12.88 -9.03
N ALA A 71 -11.69 11.60 -9.21
CA ALA A 71 -11.67 10.62 -8.13
C ALA A 71 -10.70 11.11 -7.04
N GLY A 72 -11.21 11.61 -5.93
CA GLY A 72 -10.46 12.22 -4.84
C GLY A 72 -10.92 13.63 -4.43
N SER A 73 -11.89 14.22 -5.15
CA SER A 73 -12.42 15.56 -4.81
C SER A 73 -13.70 15.52 -3.94
N ALA A 74 -14.48 14.43 -3.98
CA ALA A 74 -15.72 14.30 -3.24
C ALA A 74 -15.47 14.07 -1.74
N GLU A 75 -16.12 14.87 -0.91
CA GLU A 75 -16.08 14.71 0.55
C GLU A 75 -16.94 13.53 1.00
N LEU A 76 -16.46 12.84 2.05
CA LEU A 76 -17.19 11.74 2.68
C LEU A 76 -17.60 12.15 4.10
N ALA A 77 -18.89 12.03 4.39
CA ALA A 77 -19.38 12.20 5.77
C ALA A 77 -18.77 11.11 6.66
N HIS A 78 -18.15 11.52 7.78
CA HIS A 78 -17.46 10.63 8.70
C HIS A 78 -17.48 11.18 10.12
N THR A 79 -17.13 10.33 11.09
CA THR A 79 -16.87 10.72 12.48
C THR A 79 -15.40 10.46 12.81
N ARG A 80 -14.89 11.09 13.86
CA ARG A 80 -13.54 10.79 14.37
C ARG A 80 -13.56 9.41 15.04
N GLY A 81 -12.76 8.50 14.53
CA GLY A 81 -12.60 7.15 15.09
C GLY A 81 -11.63 7.10 16.28
N PRO A 82 -11.52 5.94 16.95
CA PRO A 82 -10.53 5.69 18.00
C PRO A 82 -9.13 5.45 17.44
N PHE A 83 -8.13 5.32 18.33
CA PHE A 83 -6.74 4.90 18.02
C PHE A 83 -5.94 5.88 17.17
N ASN A 84 -6.25 7.17 17.20
CA ASN A 84 -5.50 8.19 16.50
C ASN A 84 -4.12 8.41 17.15
N THR A 85 -3.10 8.70 16.32
CA THR A 85 -1.86 9.32 16.81
C THR A 85 -2.01 10.85 16.80
N ASP A 86 -1.31 11.50 17.72
CA ASP A 86 -1.24 12.97 17.79
C ASP A 86 -0.05 13.53 16.97
N GLU A 87 0.67 12.67 16.25
CA GLU A 87 1.77 13.12 15.39
C GLU A 87 1.23 13.95 14.22
N PRO A 88 2.01 14.96 13.75
CA PRO A 88 1.64 15.74 12.58
C PRO A 88 1.37 14.85 11.37
N MET A 89 0.25 15.09 10.69
CA MET A 89 -0.10 14.40 9.45
C MET A 89 0.88 14.75 8.33
N THR A 90 1.27 13.75 7.55
CA THR A 90 2.05 13.95 6.32
C THR A 90 1.23 14.79 5.33
N PRO A 91 1.79 15.77 4.63
CA PRO A 91 1.03 16.56 3.66
C PRO A 91 0.31 15.70 2.61
N PHE A 92 -0.91 16.06 2.25
CA PHE A 92 -1.72 15.34 1.24
C PHE A 92 -0.95 15.09 -0.06
N LYS A 93 -0.21 16.10 -0.56
CA LYS A 93 0.62 15.97 -1.75
C LYS A 93 1.60 14.80 -1.64
N ASP A 94 2.32 14.69 -0.52
CA ASP A 94 3.32 13.64 -0.34
C ASP A 94 2.67 12.25 -0.25
N VAL A 95 1.52 12.14 0.44
CA VAL A 95 0.75 10.88 0.53
C VAL A 95 0.22 10.44 -0.83
N THR A 96 -0.09 11.36 -1.73
CA THR A 96 -0.70 11.05 -3.03
C THR A 96 0.29 10.97 -4.19
N THR A 97 1.56 11.38 -3.98
CA THR A 97 2.59 11.35 -5.03
C THR A 97 3.80 10.47 -4.71
N TYR A 98 3.87 9.91 -3.51
CA TYR A 98 4.94 9.01 -3.08
C TYR A 98 4.36 7.67 -2.64
N ASN A 99 4.14 6.77 -3.61
CA ASN A 99 3.41 5.53 -3.41
C ASN A 99 4.20 4.30 -3.88
N ASN A 100 3.92 3.15 -3.27
CA ASN A 100 4.23 1.84 -3.81
C ASN A 100 2.92 1.20 -4.29
N PHE A 101 2.71 1.15 -5.60
CA PHE A 101 1.56 0.50 -6.22
C PHE A 101 2.02 -0.06 -7.58
N TYR A 102 2.64 -1.25 -7.53
CA TYR A 102 3.38 -1.84 -8.63
C TYR A 102 2.53 -2.11 -9.87
N GLU A 103 1.22 -2.22 -9.71
CA GLU A 103 0.25 -2.29 -10.78
C GLU A 103 0.25 -1.05 -11.70
N PHE A 104 0.81 0.08 -11.20
CA PHE A 104 0.97 1.31 -11.99
C PHE A 104 2.41 1.66 -12.30
N GLY A 105 3.38 0.96 -11.73
CA GLY A 105 4.80 1.14 -11.95
C GLY A 105 5.65 0.96 -10.71
N VAL A 106 6.96 1.05 -10.85
CA VAL A 106 7.93 0.71 -9.80
C VAL A 106 8.50 1.93 -9.08
N ASP A 107 8.46 3.10 -9.71
CA ASP A 107 8.90 4.35 -9.11
C ASP A 107 7.80 4.94 -8.23
N LYS A 108 8.20 5.74 -7.24
CA LYS A 108 7.25 6.29 -6.26
C LYS A 108 6.26 7.27 -6.87
N SER A 109 6.60 7.92 -7.99
CA SER A 109 5.72 8.82 -8.72
C SER A 109 4.78 8.11 -9.71
N ASP A 110 5.17 6.91 -10.20
CA ASP A 110 4.43 6.18 -11.22
C ASP A 110 2.93 6.02 -10.90
N PRO A 111 2.52 5.67 -9.66
CA PRO A 111 1.11 5.54 -9.35
C PRO A 111 0.33 6.84 -9.51
N SER A 112 0.89 7.99 -9.14
CA SER A 112 0.23 9.29 -9.28
C SER A 112 0.09 9.72 -10.75
N GLU A 113 0.99 9.29 -11.61
CA GLU A 113 1.00 9.61 -13.04
C GLU A 113 0.09 8.65 -13.84
N ASN A 114 0.13 7.34 -13.50
CA ASN A 114 -0.49 6.29 -14.30
C ASN A 114 -1.86 5.83 -13.80
N ALA A 115 -2.21 6.04 -12.52
CA ALA A 115 -3.46 5.51 -11.97
C ALA A 115 -4.73 6.23 -12.45
N ARG A 116 -4.63 7.31 -13.19
CA ARG A 116 -5.80 8.03 -13.75
C ARG A 116 -6.67 7.18 -14.68
N VAL A 117 -6.12 6.08 -15.23
CA VAL A 117 -6.87 5.15 -16.10
C VAL A 117 -7.73 4.17 -15.31
N LEU A 118 -7.50 4.01 -14.01
CA LEU A 118 -8.31 3.16 -13.15
C LEU A 118 -9.73 3.73 -13.01
N ARG A 119 -10.72 2.87 -13.19
CA ARG A 119 -12.14 3.17 -13.02
C ARG A 119 -12.64 2.58 -11.70
N PRO A 120 -12.71 3.36 -10.62
CA PRO A 120 -13.13 2.86 -9.31
C PRO A 120 -14.65 2.65 -9.20
N ARG A 121 -15.43 2.98 -10.26
CA ARG A 121 -16.85 2.73 -10.37
C ARG A 121 -17.26 2.46 -11.83
N PRO A 122 -18.20 1.49 -12.07
CA PRO A 122 -18.77 0.57 -11.07
C PRO A 122 -17.70 -0.41 -10.54
N TRP A 123 -17.83 -0.84 -9.27
CA TRP A 123 -16.88 -1.75 -8.63
C TRP A 123 -17.59 -2.72 -7.72
N THR A 124 -17.27 -3.99 -7.81
CA THR A 124 -17.83 -5.03 -6.95
C THR A 124 -16.78 -5.78 -6.19
N ILE A 125 -17.10 -6.22 -4.98
CA ILE A 125 -16.27 -7.06 -4.15
C ILE A 125 -16.99 -8.39 -3.91
N THR A 126 -16.31 -9.50 -4.20
CA THR A 126 -16.82 -10.85 -3.94
C THR A 126 -16.32 -11.34 -2.57
N PHE A 127 -17.24 -11.70 -1.70
CA PHE A 127 -17.00 -12.35 -0.42
C PHE A 127 -17.30 -13.84 -0.55
N SER A 128 -16.36 -14.72 -0.14
CA SER A 128 -16.46 -16.17 -0.38
C SER A 128 -15.66 -16.98 0.64
N GLY A 129 -15.67 -18.31 0.50
CA GLY A 129 -14.95 -19.25 1.35
C GLY A 129 -15.72 -19.62 2.60
N GLU A 130 -15.05 -19.73 3.73
CA GLU A 130 -15.57 -20.20 5.01
C GLU A 130 -16.45 -19.14 5.70
N ILE A 131 -17.55 -18.75 5.07
CA ILE A 131 -18.58 -17.82 5.58
C ILE A 131 -19.98 -18.34 5.28
N ALA A 132 -20.95 -17.97 6.11
CA ALA A 132 -22.34 -18.36 5.92
C ALA A 132 -23.06 -17.59 4.80
N LYS A 133 -22.57 -16.36 4.47
CA LYS A 133 -23.21 -15.45 3.52
C LYS A 133 -22.28 -15.06 2.36
N PRO A 134 -21.93 -16.01 1.46
CA PRO A 134 -21.19 -15.67 0.25
C PRO A 134 -22.01 -14.73 -0.65
N GLN A 135 -21.40 -13.64 -1.13
CA GLN A 135 -22.09 -12.65 -1.93
C GLN A 135 -21.10 -11.76 -2.71
N THR A 136 -21.59 -11.13 -3.76
CA THR A 136 -20.90 -10.05 -4.46
C THR A 136 -21.66 -8.77 -4.21
N VAL A 137 -20.95 -7.72 -3.79
CA VAL A 137 -21.54 -6.46 -3.35
C VAL A 137 -20.91 -5.31 -4.12
N ASP A 138 -21.72 -4.39 -4.59
CA ASP A 138 -21.26 -3.12 -5.13
C ASP A 138 -20.65 -2.24 -4.05
N ILE A 139 -19.59 -1.50 -4.39
CA ILE A 139 -18.82 -0.68 -3.44
C ILE A 139 -19.70 0.39 -2.75
N ASP A 140 -20.61 1.02 -3.47
CA ASP A 140 -21.45 2.08 -2.90
C ASP A 140 -22.50 1.50 -1.94
N THR A 141 -22.93 0.27 -2.18
CA THR A 141 -23.76 -0.50 -1.24
C THR A 141 -22.96 -0.91 -0.02
N LEU A 142 -21.73 -1.41 -0.19
CA LEU A 142 -20.86 -1.81 0.93
C LEU A 142 -20.55 -0.63 1.86
N ILE A 143 -20.23 0.53 1.32
CA ILE A 143 -19.94 1.74 2.10
C ILE A 143 -21.14 2.14 2.98
N LYS A 144 -22.37 1.98 2.48
CA LYS A 144 -23.59 2.32 3.23
C LYS A 144 -23.90 1.38 4.40
N TRP A 145 -23.24 0.22 4.47
CA TRP A 145 -23.48 -0.72 5.56
C TRP A 145 -22.90 -0.28 6.90
N PHE A 146 -21.91 0.61 6.88
CA PHE A 146 -21.13 1.00 8.06
C PHE A 146 -20.98 2.52 8.13
N PRO A 147 -21.03 3.11 9.33
CA PRO A 147 -20.57 4.48 9.51
C PRO A 147 -19.09 4.57 9.18
N LEU A 148 -18.70 5.63 8.47
CA LEU A 148 -17.29 5.87 8.19
C LEU A 148 -16.63 6.59 9.37
N GLU A 149 -15.41 6.17 9.67
CA GLU A 149 -14.55 6.75 10.70
C GLU A 149 -13.28 7.31 10.06
N GLU A 150 -12.83 8.48 10.55
CA GLU A 150 -11.48 8.95 10.30
C GLU A 150 -10.53 8.40 11.36
N ARG A 151 -9.42 7.81 10.90
CA ARG A 151 -8.37 7.29 11.77
C ARG A 151 -7.00 7.76 11.31
N VAL A 152 -6.35 8.56 12.15
CA VAL A 152 -5.01 9.09 11.90
C VAL A 152 -3.98 8.04 12.31
N TYR A 153 -3.46 7.31 11.34
CA TYR A 153 -2.56 6.19 11.58
C TYR A 153 -1.14 6.45 11.09
N ARG A 154 -0.14 5.94 11.83
CA ARG A 154 1.21 5.74 11.31
C ARG A 154 1.17 4.68 10.22
N MET A 155 1.91 4.89 9.16
CA MET A 155 2.19 3.91 8.11
C MET A 155 3.70 3.76 7.98
N ARG A 156 4.21 2.52 7.97
CA ARG A 156 5.62 2.19 7.88
C ARG A 156 5.86 1.26 6.69
N CYS A 157 6.65 1.70 5.74
CA CYS A 157 7.08 0.86 4.63
C CYS A 157 8.29 0.01 5.03
N VAL A 158 8.37 -1.21 4.53
CA VAL A 158 9.54 -2.08 4.68
C VAL A 158 10.83 -1.41 4.19
N GLU A 159 10.75 -0.47 3.25
CA GLU A 159 11.86 0.35 2.72
C GLU A 159 12.35 1.44 3.70
N ALA A 160 12.00 1.36 4.97
CA ALA A 160 12.45 2.26 6.02
C ALA A 160 12.06 3.74 5.85
N TRP A 161 10.88 3.99 5.30
CA TRP A 161 10.23 5.29 5.32
C TRP A 161 8.82 5.18 5.93
N SER A 162 8.27 6.29 6.40
CA SER A 162 6.96 6.32 7.08
C SER A 162 6.18 7.60 6.82
N MET A 163 4.88 7.52 7.07
CA MET A 163 3.91 8.62 6.97
C MET A 163 2.95 8.56 8.15
N VAL A 164 2.19 9.65 8.36
CA VAL A 164 1.00 9.70 9.20
C VAL A 164 -0.16 10.11 8.32
N ILE A 165 -1.16 9.26 8.20
CA ILE A 165 -2.23 9.40 7.20
C ILE A 165 -3.59 9.33 7.88
N PRO A 166 -4.48 10.32 7.68
CA PRO A 166 -5.87 10.27 8.13
C PRO A 166 -6.70 9.45 7.12
N TRP A 167 -6.89 8.18 7.43
CA TRP A 167 -7.69 7.26 6.62
C TRP A 167 -9.17 7.39 6.96
N LEU A 168 -10.04 7.30 5.95
CA LEU A 168 -11.47 7.16 6.12
C LEU A 168 -11.90 5.75 5.74
N GLY A 169 -12.67 5.12 6.60
CA GLY A 169 -13.12 3.75 6.35
C GLY A 169 -13.95 3.19 7.48
N PHE A 170 -14.07 1.87 7.50
CA PHE A 170 -14.79 1.14 8.53
C PHE A 170 -13.97 -0.08 9.00
N PRO A 171 -14.13 -0.51 10.27
CA PRO A 171 -13.41 -1.67 10.79
C PRO A 171 -13.74 -2.94 10.01
N LEU A 172 -12.70 -3.69 9.58
CA LEU A 172 -12.88 -4.98 8.90
C LEU A 172 -13.61 -5.98 9.81
N GLY A 173 -13.41 -5.90 11.13
CA GLY A 173 -14.09 -6.74 12.11
C GLY A 173 -15.62 -6.66 12.03
N GLU A 174 -16.19 -5.49 11.73
CA GLU A 174 -17.65 -5.33 11.59
C GLU A 174 -18.16 -6.02 10.31
N LEU A 175 -17.41 -5.97 9.21
CA LEU A 175 -17.71 -6.70 8.00
C LEU A 175 -17.62 -8.21 8.22
N ILE A 176 -16.59 -8.68 8.95
CA ILE A 176 -16.43 -10.11 9.31
C ILE A 176 -17.66 -10.60 10.08
N LYS A 177 -18.11 -9.87 11.09
CA LYS A 177 -19.34 -10.23 11.86
C LYS A 177 -20.56 -10.37 10.96
N ARG A 178 -20.73 -9.46 9.99
CA ARG A 178 -21.85 -9.47 9.05
C ARG A 178 -21.84 -10.66 8.09
N LEU A 179 -20.64 -11.13 7.70
CA LEU A 179 -20.45 -12.28 6.79
C LEU A 179 -20.58 -13.64 7.49
N GLU A 180 -20.57 -13.66 8.81
CA GLU A 180 -20.74 -14.85 9.64
C GLU A 180 -19.73 -15.98 9.28
N PRO A 181 -18.43 -15.81 9.60
CA PRO A 181 -17.43 -16.82 9.30
C PRO A 181 -17.71 -18.12 10.04
N THR A 182 -17.47 -19.26 9.38
CA THR A 182 -17.55 -20.59 10.00
C THR A 182 -16.40 -20.80 10.98
N SER A 183 -16.47 -21.83 11.83
CA SER A 183 -15.39 -22.19 12.76
C SER A 183 -14.08 -22.58 12.03
N ARG A 184 -14.15 -22.90 10.73
CA ARG A 184 -12.99 -23.22 9.89
C ARG A 184 -12.29 -22.00 9.32
N ALA A 185 -12.89 -20.81 9.37
CA ALA A 185 -12.24 -19.58 8.95
C ALA A 185 -11.08 -19.23 9.90
N LYS A 186 -9.85 -19.45 9.45
CA LYS A 186 -8.62 -19.13 10.21
C LYS A 186 -7.88 -17.94 9.64
N TYR A 187 -8.10 -17.63 8.37
CA TYR A 187 -7.44 -16.54 7.63
C TYR A 187 -8.44 -15.84 6.74
N VAL A 188 -8.09 -14.60 6.39
CA VAL A 188 -8.77 -13.79 5.38
C VAL A 188 -7.77 -13.47 4.29
N ALA A 189 -8.07 -13.89 3.06
CA ALA A 189 -7.27 -13.63 1.86
C ALA A 189 -7.92 -12.53 1.04
N PHE A 190 -7.11 -11.66 0.45
CA PHE A 190 -7.54 -10.54 -0.36
C PHE A 190 -6.90 -10.63 -1.75
N THR A 191 -7.62 -10.14 -2.78
CA THR A 191 -7.12 -10.11 -4.16
C THR A 191 -7.39 -8.74 -4.76
N THR A 192 -6.36 -8.15 -5.39
CA THR A 192 -6.45 -6.92 -6.19
C THR A 192 -7.07 -7.21 -7.57
N LEU A 193 -7.61 -6.20 -8.21
CA LEU A 193 -8.08 -6.26 -9.61
C LEU A 193 -6.96 -6.77 -10.53
N LEU A 194 -7.28 -7.74 -11.38
CA LEU A 194 -6.46 -8.16 -12.51
C LEU A 194 -7.05 -7.59 -13.79
N ASP A 195 -6.53 -6.46 -14.23
CA ASP A 195 -6.92 -5.80 -15.48
C ASP A 195 -5.77 -4.91 -15.97
N ALA A 196 -4.95 -5.45 -16.83
CA ALA A 196 -3.76 -4.76 -17.34
C ALA A 196 -4.08 -3.51 -18.20
N ALA A 197 -5.33 -3.38 -18.70
CA ALA A 197 -5.76 -2.17 -19.40
C ALA A 197 -5.96 -0.99 -18.43
N GLN A 198 -6.37 -1.28 -17.19
CA GLN A 198 -6.54 -0.29 -16.14
C GLN A 198 -5.34 -0.19 -15.19
N MET A 199 -4.49 -1.22 -15.17
CA MET A 199 -3.32 -1.36 -14.31
C MET A 199 -2.09 -1.74 -15.14
N PRO A 200 -1.49 -0.80 -15.89
CA PRO A 200 -0.48 -1.07 -16.92
C PRO A 200 0.79 -1.74 -16.38
N GLY A 201 1.10 -1.62 -15.09
CA GLY A 201 2.21 -2.33 -14.45
C GLY A 201 2.06 -3.85 -14.47
N GLN A 202 0.82 -4.36 -14.60
CA GLN A 202 0.54 -5.80 -14.69
C GLN A 202 1.01 -6.42 -16.02
N HIS A 203 1.33 -5.65 -17.06
CA HIS A 203 2.02 -6.15 -18.25
C HIS A 203 3.46 -6.57 -17.96
N ARG A 204 4.04 -6.10 -16.84
CA ARG A 204 5.40 -6.40 -16.45
C ARG A 204 5.42 -7.61 -15.51
N ARG A 205 6.30 -8.58 -15.77
CA ARG A 205 6.52 -9.76 -14.91
C ARG A 205 7.44 -9.41 -13.72
N ILE A 206 7.09 -8.37 -12.95
CA ILE A 206 7.84 -7.96 -11.77
C ILE A 206 7.37 -8.76 -10.55
N LEU A 207 6.07 -9.03 -10.50
CA LEU A 207 5.39 -9.86 -9.51
C LEU A 207 4.44 -10.81 -10.24
N ASP A 208 4.02 -11.86 -9.58
CA ASP A 208 2.91 -12.69 -10.04
C ASP A 208 1.59 -11.96 -9.77
N TRP A 209 0.82 -11.73 -10.84
CA TRP A 209 -0.46 -11.05 -10.76
C TRP A 209 -1.64 -12.03 -10.72
N PRO A 210 -2.76 -11.69 -10.08
CA PRO A 210 -3.03 -10.46 -9.33
C PRO A 210 -2.26 -10.39 -8.00
N TYR A 211 -2.06 -9.19 -7.47
CA TYR A 211 -1.52 -9.02 -6.12
C TYR A 211 -2.48 -9.64 -5.10
N VAL A 212 -1.93 -10.46 -4.21
CA VAL A 212 -2.69 -11.15 -3.14
C VAL A 212 -2.05 -10.91 -1.78
N GLU A 213 -2.89 -10.82 -0.76
CA GLU A 213 -2.49 -10.64 0.62
C GLU A 213 -3.35 -11.46 1.56
N GLY A 214 -2.88 -11.65 2.80
CA GLY A 214 -3.61 -12.38 3.81
C GLY A 214 -3.36 -11.89 5.23
N LEU A 215 -4.35 -12.11 6.09
CA LEU A 215 -4.28 -11.90 7.53
C LEU A 215 -4.79 -13.14 8.25
N ARG A 216 -4.31 -13.41 9.47
CA ARG A 216 -5.03 -14.29 10.38
C ARG A 216 -6.39 -13.67 10.72
N ILE A 217 -7.36 -14.50 11.07
CA ILE A 217 -8.72 -14.03 11.36
C ILE A 217 -8.77 -13.07 12.56
N ASP A 218 -7.94 -13.28 13.57
CA ASP A 218 -7.82 -12.41 14.75
C ASP A 218 -7.16 -11.06 14.40
N GLU A 219 -6.17 -11.04 13.50
CA GLU A 219 -5.60 -9.81 12.96
C GLU A 219 -6.63 -9.04 12.12
N ALA A 220 -7.38 -9.75 11.28
CA ALA A 220 -8.44 -9.18 10.45
C ALA A 220 -9.59 -8.61 11.29
N ALA A 221 -9.95 -9.27 12.39
CA ALA A 221 -10.99 -8.84 13.32
C ALA A 221 -10.51 -7.79 14.34
N ASN A 222 -9.20 -7.51 14.42
CA ASN A 222 -8.66 -6.53 15.36
C ASN A 222 -9.25 -5.13 15.09
N PRO A 223 -9.64 -4.38 16.12
CA PRO A 223 -10.25 -3.06 15.96
C PRO A 223 -9.41 -2.04 15.16
N LEU A 224 -8.07 -2.21 15.10
CA LEU A 224 -7.20 -1.36 14.29
C LEU A 224 -7.26 -1.65 12.79
N THR A 225 -7.70 -2.86 12.39
CA THR A 225 -7.77 -3.23 10.97
C THR A 225 -8.92 -2.51 10.29
N LEU A 226 -8.60 -1.68 9.30
CA LEU A 226 -9.54 -0.82 8.60
C LEU A 226 -9.62 -1.20 7.11
N LEU A 227 -10.82 -1.21 6.56
CA LEU A 227 -11.04 -1.09 5.11
C LEU A 227 -11.23 0.39 4.80
N ALA A 228 -10.22 0.99 4.17
CA ALA A 228 -10.23 2.41 3.85
C ALA A 228 -10.82 2.66 2.46
N VAL A 229 -11.73 3.63 2.39
CA VAL A 229 -12.42 4.11 1.16
C VAL A 229 -12.15 5.60 0.92
N GLY A 230 -11.36 6.22 1.80
CA GLY A 230 -10.98 7.63 1.69
C GLY A 230 -9.76 7.97 2.52
N LEU A 231 -9.30 9.21 2.37
CA LEU A 231 -8.26 9.85 3.19
C LEU A 231 -8.44 11.38 3.16
N TYR A 232 -8.01 12.06 4.22
CA TYR A 232 -8.14 13.53 4.37
C TYR A 232 -9.56 14.05 4.12
N GLY A 233 -10.60 13.39 4.65
CA GLY A 233 -12.00 13.78 4.46
C GLY A 233 -12.60 13.45 3.10
N LYS A 234 -11.83 12.90 2.15
CA LYS A 234 -12.23 12.74 0.74
C LYS A 234 -12.18 11.28 0.28
N VAL A 235 -12.85 11.00 -0.82
CA VAL A 235 -12.79 9.70 -1.51
C VAL A 235 -11.34 9.32 -1.81
N LEU A 236 -11.04 8.03 -1.68
CA LEU A 236 -9.71 7.48 -1.88
C LEU A 236 -9.22 7.72 -3.33
N PRO A 237 -8.07 8.40 -3.52
CA PRO A 237 -7.49 8.57 -4.85
C PRO A 237 -7.02 7.23 -5.44
N ASN A 238 -7.03 7.14 -6.77
CA ASN A 238 -6.65 5.93 -7.50
C ASN A 238 -5.27 5.40 -7.09
N GLN A 239 -4.26 6.28 -7.05
CA GLN A 239 -2.89 5.94 -6.66
C GLN A 239 -2.73 5.49 -5.21
N ASN A 240 -3.72 5.75 -4.36
CA ASN A 240 -3.76 5.32 -2.97
C ASN A 240 -4.55 4.03 -2.76
N GLY A 241 -5.10 3.44 -3.84
CA GLY A 241 -5.75 2.13 -3.82
C GLY A 241 -7.27 2.13 -3.92
N ALA A 242 -7.84 3.13 -4.61
CA ALA A 242 -9.29 3.21 -4.85
C ALA A 242 -9.85 1.92 -5.47
N PRO A 243 -11.16 1.62 -5.24
CA PRO A 243 -12.07 2.34 -4.36
C PRO A 243 -11.96 1.91 -2.89
N ILE A 244 -11.26 0.81 -2.60
CA ILE A 244 -11.15 0.24 -1.26
C ILE A 244 -9.81 -0.49 -1.09
N ARG A 245 -9.19 -0.28 0.08
CA ARG A 245 -7.93 -0.90 0.44
C ARG A 245 -7.89 -1.34 1.90
N LEU A 246 -6.97 -2.26 2.21
CA LEU A 246 -6.67 -2.66 3.57
C LEU A 246 -5.68 -1.69 4.22
N VAL A 247 -5.89 -1.39 5.51
CA VAL A 247 -4.95 -0.66 6.37
C VAL A 247 -4.79 -1.42 7.68
N THR A 248 -3.55 -1.83 7.97
CA THR A 248 -3.13 -2.52 9.21
C THR A 248 -1.92 -1.76 9.77
N PRO A 249 -2.12 -0.76 10.66
CA PRO A 249 -1.11 0.23 10.97
C PRO A 249 0.15 -0.33 11.66
N TRP A 250 0.06 -1.50 12.31
CA TRP A 250 1.19 -2.14 12.99
C TRP A 250 2.04 -3.04 12.08
N LYS A 251 1.61 -3.23 10.82
CA LYS A 251 2.31 -4.05 9.82
C LYS A 251 3.00 -3.17 8.78
N TYR A 252 4.00 -3.73 8.11
CA TYR A 252 4.61 -3.06 6.97
C TYR A 252 3.60 -2.78 5.86
N GLY A 253 3.78 -1.65 5.18
CA GLY A 253 2.83 -1.10 4.21
C GLY A 253 2.45 -2.03 3.05
N PHE A 254 3.27 -3.03 2.71
CA PHE A 254 2.95 -3.99 1.65
C PHE A 254 1.77 -4.91 2.02
N LYS A 255 1.46 -5.10 3.31
CA LYS A 255 0.24 -5.78 3.76
C LYS A 255 -1.04 -5.01 3.39
N GLY A 256 -0.93 -3.71 3.13
CA GLY A 256 -2.06 -2.86 2.76
C GLY A 256 -2.46 -3.02 1.29
N ILE A 257 -2.99 -4.19 0.93
CA ILE A 257 -3.49 -4.49 -0.41
C ILE A 257 -4.52 -3.45 -0.87
N LYS A 258 -4.46 -3.09 -2.15
CA LYS A 258 -5.19 -1.98 -2.78
C LYS A 258 -6.16 -2.49 -3.84
N SER A 259 -7.19 -1.68 -4.15
CA SER A 259 -8.15 -1.97 -5.23
C SER A 259 -8.71 -3.39 -5.15
N ILE A 260 -9.25 -3.72 -3.97
CA ILE A 260 -9.69 -5.07 -3.61
C ILE A 260 -10.96 -5.44 -4.41
N VAL A 261 -10.94 -6.62 -5.04
CA VAL A 261 -12.10 -7.20 -5.75
C VAL A 261 -12.60 -8.50 -5.12
N ARG A 262 -11.80 -9.13 -4.26
CA ARG A 262 -12.18 -10.37 -3.57
C ARG A 262 -11.65 -10.39 -2.15
N VAL A 263 -12.49 -10.89 -1.24
CA VAL A 263 -12.17 -11.23 0.13
C VAL A 263 -12.62 -12.67 0.36
N GLN A 264 -11.70 -13.56 0.67
CA GLN A 264 -11.97 -14.99 0.84
C GLN A 264 -11.54 -15.46 2.22
N PHE A 265 -12.43 -16.14 2.92
CA PHE A 265 -12.16 -16.76 4.22
C PHE A 265 -11.63 -18.17 4.01
N THR A 266 -10.49 -18.51 4.61
CA THR A 266 -9.82 -19.78 4.39
C THR A 266 -9.42 -20.47 5.70
N GLU A 267 -9.38 -21.79 5.66
CA GLU A 267 -8.88 -22.60 6.80
C GLU A 267 -7.34 -22.60 6.83
N LYS A 268 -6.71 -22.66 5.64
CA LYS A 268 -5.26 -22.66 5.48
C LYS A 268 -4.74 -21.26 5.27
N GLN A 269 -3.50 -21.02 5.72
CA GLN A 269 -2.81 -19.77 5.47
C GLN A 269 -2.69 -19.53 3.95
N PRO A 270 -3.21 -18.38 3.44
CA PRO A 270 -3.10 -18.07 2.03
C PRO A 270 -1.66 -17.64 1.68
N PRO A 271 -1.24 -17.84 0.44
CA PRO A 271 -0.01 -17.24 -0.07
C PRO A 271 -0.18 -15.71 -0.14
N THR A 272 0.94 -14.98 -0.02
CA THR A 272 0.97 -13.54 -0.26
C THR A 272 2.00 -13.21 -1.33
N THR A 273 1.76 -12.16 -2.11
CA THR A 273 2.59 -11.84 -3.27
C THR A 273 4.07 -11.69 -2.91
N TRP A 274 4.38 -10.94 -1.85
CA TRP A 274 5.78 -10.73 -1.48
C TRP A 274 6.42 -11.95 -0.80
N SER A 275 5.66 -12.75 -0.02
CA SER A 275 6.20 -13.99 0.55
C SER A 275 6.51 -15.05 -0.52
N LEU A 276 5.83 -15.02 -1.66
CA LEU A 276 6.15 -15.85 -2.82
C LEU A 276 7.36 -15.31 -3.59
N ALA A 277 7.43 -13.98 -3.79
CA ALA A 277 8.48 -13.34 -4.57
C ALA A 277 9.84 -13.35 -3.87
N GLY A 278 9.86 -13.29 -2.53
CA GLY A 278 11.09 -13.24 -1.73
C GLY A 278 10.87 -13.76 -0.31
N PRO A 279 10.72 -15.07 -0.10
CA PRO A 279 10.35 -15.65 1.20
C PRO A 279 11.38 -15.41 2.31
N SER A 280 12.64 -15.15 1.97
CA SER A 280 13.69 -14.77 2.91
C SER A 280 13.69 -13.28 3.30
N GLU A 281 12.90 -12.45 2.61
CA GLU A 281 12.85 -11.01 2.79
C GLU A 281 11.50 -10.53 3.32
N TYR A 282 10.42 -11.26 3.00
CA TYR A 282 9.03 -10.86 3.26
C TYR A 282 8.23 -12.01 3.85
N GLY A 283 8.00 -11.94 5.15
CA GLY A 283 7.18 -12.92 5.85
C GLY A 283 5.68 -12.67 5.72
N PHE A 284 4.91 -13.67 6.14
CA PHE A 284 3.44 -13.58 6.12
C PHE A 284 2.90 -12.54 7.09
N TYR A 285 3.43 -12.48 8.32
CA TYR A 285 2.93 -11.58 9.35
C TYR A 285 3.28 -10.12 9.06
N ALA A 286 4.49 -9.86 8.59
CA ALA A 286 4.98 -8.54 8.20
C ALA A 286 4.75 -7.46 9.27
N ASN A 287 4.85 -7.83 10.56
CA ASN A 287 4.78 -6.89 11.66
C ASN A 287 5.99 -5.97 11.66
N VAL A 288 5.79 -4.68 11.90
CA VAL A 288 6.90 -3.74 12.04
C VAL A 288 7.76 -4.13 13.23
N ASN A 289 8.98 -4.60 12.97
CA ASN A 289 9.92 -5.05 13.98
C ASN A 289 11.30 -4.42 13.75
N PRO A 290 11.74 -3.47 14.61
CA PRO A 290 13.05 -2.84 14.49
C PRO A 290 14.24 -3.77 14.78
N GLU A 291 13.99 -4.97 15.36
CA GLU A 291 15.03 -5.95 15.70
C GLU A 291 15.27 -7.00 14.59
N VAL A 292 14.45 -6.98 13.53
CA VAL A 292 14.57 -7.88 12.38
C VAL A 292 14.86 -7.04 11.15
N ASP A 293 16.13 -6.97 10.78
CA ASP A 293 16.57 -6.23 9.61
C ASP A 293 16.12 -6.91 8.30
N HIS A 294 15.87 -6.10 7.28
CA HIS A 294 15.79 -6.60 5.92
C HIS A 294 17.22 -7.00 5.47
N PRO A 295 17.40 -8.05 4.63
CA PRO A 295 18.75 -8.48 4.21
C PRO A 295 19.60 -7.37 3.57
N ARG A 296 18.99 -6.28 3.11
CA ARG A 296 19.67 -5.18 2.40
C ARG A 296 19.77 -3.87 3.17
N TRP A 297 19.00 -3.69 4.26
CA TRP A 297 19.00 -2.47 5.08
C TRP A 297 18.48 -2.73 6.49
N SER A 298 18.84 -1.83 7.41
CA SER A 298 18.35 -1.90 8.78
C SER A 298 16.93 -1.37 8.94
N GLN A 299 16.16 -2.03 9.80
CA GLN A 299 14.80 -1.63 10.20
C GLN A 299 14.79 -0.82 11.51
N ALA A 300 15.94 -0.65 12.17
CA ALA A 300 16.03 0.04 13.46
C ALA A 300 15.61 1.52 13.39
N THR A 301 15.73 2.14 12.23
CA THR A 301 15.34 3.55 12.02
C THR A 301 14.52 3.74 10.76
N GLU A 302 13.73 4.82 10.74
CA GLU A 302 12.89 5.20 9.61
C GLU A 302 13.04 6.68 9.27
N ARG A 303 12.74 7.02 8.01
CA ARG A 303 12.63 8.41 7.54
C ARG A 303 11.16 8.77 7.41
N ARG A 304 10.65 9.66 8.24
CA ARG A 304 9.33 10.25 8.03
C ARG A 304 9.36 11.13 6.79
N ILE A 305 8.43 10.89 5.85
CA ILE A 305 8.32 11.71 4.64
C ILE A 305 8.02 13.16 5.04
N GLY A 306 8.76 14.11 4.47
CA GLY A 306 8.75 15.52 4.86
C GLY A 306 9.75 15.90 5.96
N GLU A 307 10.40 14.94 6.62
CA GLU A 307 11.42 15.21 7.64
C GLU A 307 12.84 14.92 7.13
N VAL A 308 13.80 15.70 7.59
CA VAL A 308 15.22 15.53 7.24
C VAL A 308 15.89 14.44 8.10
N ARG A 309 15.54 14.38 9.39
CA ARG A 309 16.17 13.45 10.34
C ARG A 309 15.45 12.10 10.37
N ARG A 310 16.24 11.02 10.50
CA ARG A 310 15.69 9.71 10.80
C ARG A 310 15.28 9.62 12.27
N ARG A 311 14.26 8.81 12.54
CA ARG A 311 13.78 8.49 13.88
C ARG A 311 13.90 6.99 14.16
N LYS A 312 13.84 6.58 15.41
CA LYS A 312 13.77 5.16 15.78
C LYS A 312 12.45 4.56 15.28
N THR A 313 12.51 3.37 14.70
CA THR A 313 11.33 2.58 14.41
C THR A 313 10.73 2.02 15.70
N LEU A 314 9.43 2.12 15.88
CA LEU A 314 8.73 1.57 17.03
C LEU A 314 8.28 0.12 16.74
N PRO A 315 8.40 -0.82 17.68
CA PRO A 315 7.81 -2.14 17.56
C PRO A 315 6.30 -2.03 17.24
N PHE A 316 5.82 -2.87 16.32
CA PHE A 316 4.45 -2.79 15.82
C PHE A 316 4.05 -1.37 15.38
N ASN A 317 5.02 -0.60 14.88
CA ASN A 317 4.81 0.79 14.46
C ASN A 317 4.20 1.69 15.56
N GLY A 318 4.41 1.34 16.83
CA GLY A 318 3.90 2.04 18.00
C GLY A 318 2.49 1.62 18.44
N TYR A 319 1.99 0.49 17.95
CA TYR A 319 0.67 -0.08 18.33
C TYR A 319 0.82 -1.35 19.18
N ALA A 320 1.94 -1.53 19.87
CA ALA A 320 2.21 -2.74 20.66
C ALA A 320 1.14 -3.01 21.73
N GLU A 321 0.64 -1.99 22.41
CA GLU A 321 -0.40 -2.14 23.43
C GLU A 321 -1.68 -2.77 22.89
N GLN A 322 -2.02 -2.51 21.63
CA GLN A 322 -3.25 -2.98 21.01
C GLN A 322 -3.11 -4.36 20.33
N VAL A 323 -1.88 -4.77 19.99
CA VAL A 323 -1.69 -5.94 19.11
C VAL A 323 -0.68 -6.98 19.60
N ALA A 324 0.21 -6.65 20.54
CA ALA A 324 1.27 -7.57 20.95
C ALA A 324 0.72 -8.89 21.52
N SER A 325 -0.44 -8.87 22.18
CA SER A 325 -1.11 -10.05 22.70
C SER A 325 -1.51 -11.07 21.63
N LEU A 326 -1.78 -10.63 20.39
CA LEU A 326 -2.07 -11.51 19.25
C LEU A 326 -0.92 -12.46 18.91
N TYR A 327 0.30 -12.09 19.29
CA TYR A 327 1.54 -12.80 18.98
C TYR A 327 2.19 -13.42 20.19
N SER A 328 1.46 -13.54 21.31
CA SER A 328 1.97 -14.16 22.54
C SER A 328 2.43 -15.59 22.28
N GLY A 329 3.68 -15.91 22.68
CA GLY A 329 4.30 -17.22 22.42
C GLY A 329 4.86 -17.43 21.00
N MET A 330 4.75 -16.43 20.12
CA MET A 330 5.32 -16.48 18.77
C MET A 330 6.73 -15.87 18.74
N ASP A 331 7.68 -16.57 18.14
CA ASP A 331 9.01 -16.01 17.86
C ASP A 331 8.92 -15.06 16.65
N LEU A 332 8.89 -13.75 16.91
CA LEU A 332 8.74 -12.72 15.87
C LEU A 332 9.99 -12.50 15.01
N ARG A 333 11.11 -13.17 15.31
CA ARG A 333 12.31 -13.18 14.45
C ARG A 333 12.19 -14.22 13.35
N LYS A 334 11.44 -15.30 13.60
CA LYS A 334 11.15 -16.36 12.63
C LYS A 334 9.85 -16.09 11.87
N ASN A 335 8.88 -15.47 12.55
CA ASN A 335 7.55 -15.17 12.03
C ASN A 335 7.45 -13.66 11.72
N PHE A 336 8.23 -13.21 10.77
CA PHE A 336 8.27 -11.81 10.33
C PHE A 336 7.37 -11.52 9.13
#